data_45586f0c8b48c26fed51e054d62196ef
#
_entry.id   45586f0c8b48c26fed51e054d62196ef
#
_cell.length_a   1.000
_cell.length_b   1.000
_cell.length_c   1.000
_cell.angle_alpha   90.00
_cell.angle_beta   90.00
_cell.angle_gamma   90.00
#
_symmetry.space_group_name_H-M   'P 1'
#
loop_
_entity.id
_entity.type
_entity.pdbx_description
1 polymer ?
#
loop_
_entity_poly.entity_id
_entity_poly.type
_entity_poly.pdbx_seq_one_letter_code
_entity_poly.pdbx_strand_id
1 'polypeptide(L)'
;PCFKERHVESSRPGELLCQDTFFVGTLKGVGKIYMQAVVDTYGSIAFGYLHTGKLPAHAAVVLHNDVLPFYHEYGLKIQAILTDNGREYCGRQDHAYEMYLELNDIEHRRTRVATPRTNGFAERFNRTVLDEFFRIKFRETFYESLEALQNDLNEWLQYYNYERPHQGYRNMGKRPMDTLKEYCSSIQNVHKED
;
A
#
# COMPACT_ATOMS: atom_id res chain seq x y z
N PRO A 1 -6.13 33.45 7.53
CA PRO A 1 -5.23 32.82 6.56
C PRO A 1 -5.56 31.34 6.48
N CYS A 2 -6.10 30.93 5.32
CA CYS A 2 -6.41 29.53 5.03
C CYS A 2 -5.09 28.79 4.98
N PHE A 3 -4.79 27.91 5.93
CA PHE A 3 -3.70 26.96 5.81
C PHE A 3 -4.05 26.02 4.65
N LYS A 4 -3.40 26.19 3.51
CA LYS A 4 -3.43 25.21 2.44
C LYS A 4 -2.90 23.90 3.03
N GLU A 5 -3.77 22.90 3.09
CA GLU A 5 -3.36 21.53 3.47
C GLU A 5 -2.17 21.16 2.60
N ARG A 6 -1.04 20.89 3.21
CA ARG A 6 0.13 20.38 2.50
C ARG A 6 -0.24 19.00 1.96
N HIS A 7 -0.26 18.87 0.64
CA HIS A 7 -0.26 17.55 0.02
C HIS A 7 0.95 16.78 0.58
N VAL A 8 0.72 15.51 0.89
CA VAL A 8 1.83 14.60 1.22
C VAL A 8 2.64 14.45 -0.06
N GLU A 9 3.82 15.04 -0.09
CA GLU A 9 4.75 14.98 -1.23
C GLU A 9 5.99 14.21 -0.78
N SER A 10 6.21 13.04 -1.38
CA SER A 10 7.46 12.31 -1.21
C SER A 10 8.46 12.70 -2.28
N SER A 11 9.72 12.85 -1.92
CA SER A 11 10.81 13.19 -2.83
C SER A 11 11.39 11.96 -3.53
N ARG A 12 11.18 10.76 -2.97
CA ARG A 12 11.68 9.49 -3.49
C ARG A 12 10.72 8.33 -3.21
N PRO A 13 10.79 7.24 -3.99
CA PRO A 13 10.09 6.00 -3.66
C PRO A 13 10.54 5.45 -2.29
N GLY A 14 9.60 4.92 -1.52
CA GLY A 14 9.88 4.37 -0.20
C GLY A 14 10.04 5.42 0.91
N GLU A 15 9.97 6.73 0.63
CA GLU A 15 10.05 7.77 1.67
C GLU A 15 8.84 7.70 2.61
N LEU A 16 7.65 7.57 2.04
CA LEU A 16 6.43 7.40 2.81
C LEU A 16 5.47 6.44 2.10
N LEU A 17 5.11 5.38 2.76
CA LEU A 17 4.04 4.48 2.35
C LEU A 17 2.79 4.76 3.19
N CYS A 18 1.62 4.62 2.59
CA CYS A 18 0.34 4.63 3.30
C CYS A 18 -0.16 3.20 3.41
N GLN A 19 -0.49 2.75 4.62
CA GLN A 19 -1.10 1.44 4.85
C GLN A 19 -2.48 1.59 5.46
N ASP A 20 -3.43 0.76 5.02
CA ASP A 20 -4.80 0.74 5.50
C ASP A 20 -5.40 -0.67 5.43
N THR A 21 -6.37 -0.94 6.31
CA THR A 21 -7.15 -2.17 6.31
C THR A 21 -8.59 -1.88 5.97
N PHE A 22 -9.08 -2.37 4.83
CA PHE A 22 -10.48 -2.18 4.50
C PHE A 22 -11.25 -3.50 4.38
N PHE A 23 -12.53 -3.45 4.69
CA PHE A 23 -13.44 -4.58 4.55
C PHE A 23 -13.84 -4.76 3.08
N VAL A 24 -13.52 -5.93 2.51
CA VAL A 24 -13.82 -6.28 1.11
C VAL A 24 -15.23 -6.84 0.96
N GLY A 25 -15.63 -7.73 1.85
CA GLY A 25 -16.90 -8.44 1.76
C GLY A 25 -16.93 -9.70 2.61
N THR A 26 -17.89 -10.58 2.32
CA THR A 26 -18.02 -11.88 2.99
C THR A 26 -18.12 -12.98 1.94
N LEU A 27 -17.22 -13.96 1.99
CA LEU A 27 -17.26 -15.14 1.15
C LEU A 27 -17.98 -16.28 1.88
N LYS A 28 -18.89 -16.94 1.18
CA LYS A 28 -19.60 -18.11 1.72
C LYS A 28 -18.58 -19.23 2.01
N GLY A 29 -18.60 -19.75 3.22
CA GLY A 29 -17.68 -20.81 3.67
C GLY A 29 -16.32 -20.31 4.18
N VAL A 30 -15.92 -19.08 3.88
CA VAL A 30 -14.66 -18.47 4.34
C VAL A 30 -14.88 -17.42 5.45
N GLY A 31 -15.91 -16.59 5.31
CA GLY A 31 -16.23 -15.54 6.27
C GLY A 31 -15.91 -14.14 5.76
N LYS A 32 -15.72 -13.21 6.69
CA LYS A 32 -15.36 -11.81 6.39
C LYS A 32 -13.94 -11.72 5.82
N ILE A 33 -13.80 -10.96 4.74
CA ILE A 33 -12.53 -10.73 4.06
C ILE A 33 -12.13 -9.27 4.24
N TYR A 34 -10.89 -9.07 4.61
CA TYR A 34 -10.24 -7.77 4.72
C TYR A 34 -9.01 -7.75 3.81
N MET A 35 -8.69 -6.59 3.26
CA MET A 35 -7.45 -6.37 2.52
C MET A 35 -6.55 -5.42 3.30
N GLN A 36 -5.30 -5.83 3.51
CA GLN A 36 -4.21 -4.93 3.85
C GLN A 36 -3.71 -4.30 2.57
N ALA A 37 -3.88 -2.99 2.43
CA ALA A 37 -3.42 -2.21 1.30
C ALA A 37 -2.21 -1.37 1.70
N VAL A 38 -1.16 -1.38 0.88
CA VAL A 38 0.01 -0.51 1.03
C VAL A 38 0.24 0.25 -0.26
N VAL A 39 0.40 1.57 -0.19
CA VAL A 39 0.59 2.43 -1.37
C VAL A 39 1.74 3.40 -1.16
N ASP A 40 2.66 3.45 -2.09
CA ASP A 40 3.73 4.45 -2.11
C ASP A 40 3.18 5.82 -2.53
N THR A 41 3.45 6.84 -1.71
CA THR A 41 3.01 8.21 -1.98
C THR A 41 3.82 8.89 -3.10
N TYR A 42 4.99 8.35 -3.48
CA TYR A 42 5.80 8.87 -4.57
C TYR A 42 5.21 8.56 -5.94
N GLY A 43 5.06 7.28 -6.28
CA GLY A 43 4.67 6.82 -7.62
C GLY A 43 3.39 5.99 -7.65
N SER A 44 2.69 5.85 -6.53
CA SER A 44 1.47 5.05 -6.39
C SER A 44 1.66 3.53 -6.64
N ILE A 45 2.88 3.01 -6.47
CA ILE A 45 3.09 1.55 -6.39
C ILE A 45 2.22 1.01 -5.26
N ALA A 46 1.47 -0.06 -5.52
CA ALA A 46 0.53 -0.61 -4.56
C ALA A 46 0.70 -2.10 -4.36
N PHE A 47 0.42 -2.52 -3.14
CA PHE A 47 0.42 -3.91 -2.68
C PHE A 47 -0.89 -4.19 -1.95
N GLY A 48 -1.33 -5.45 -1.99
CA GLY A 48 -2.56 -5.86 -1.32
C GLY A 48 -2.54 -7.32 -0.91
N TYR A 49 -2.91 -7.59 0.34
CA TYR A 49 -2.98 -8.94 0.87
C TYR A 49 -4.29 -9.17 1.62
N LEU A 50 -4.92 -10.33 1.38
CA LEU A 50 -6.22 -10.67 1.91
C LEU A 50 -6.12 -11.49 3.20
N HIS A 51 -6.98 -11.18 4.16
CA HIS A 51 -7.08 -11.87 5.44
C HIS A 51 -8.54 -12.05 5.87
N THR A 52 -8.77 -13.02 6.76
CA THR A 52 -10.09 -13.26 7.37
C THR A 52 -10.31 -12.48 8.66
N GLY A 53 -9.36 -11.61 9.06
CA GLY A 53 -9.44 -10.83 10.30
C GLY A 53 -8.50 -9.63 10.30
N LYS A 54 -8.58 -8.83 11.35
CA LYS A 54 -7.76 -7.63 11.57
C LYS A 54 -6.83 -7.85 12.77
N LEU A 55 -5.71 -8.54 12.54
CA LEU A 55 -4.68 -8.78 13.55
C LEU A 55 -3.42 -7.97 13.23
N PRO A 56 -2.63 -7.55 14.23
CA PRO A 56 -1.34 -6.89 14.01
C PRO A 56 -0.39 -7.69 13.11
N ALA A 57 -0.38 -9.02 13.26
CA ALA A 57 0.40 -9.90 12.41
C ALA A 57 0.00 -9.80 10.93
N HIS A 58 -1.30 -9.64 10.63
CA HIS A 58 -1.78 -9.48 9.25
C HIS A 58 -1.26 -8.19 8.61
N ALA A 59 -1.17 -7.10 9.39
CA ALA A 59 -0.61 -5.85 8.92
C ALA A 59 0.89 -5.95 8.61
N ALA A 60 1.64 -6.77 9.36
CA ALA A 60 3.06 -6.99 9.13
C ALA A 60 3.33 -7.96 7.95
N VAL A 61 2.44 -8.94 7.69
CA VAL A 61 2.65 -9.96 6.65
C VAL A 61 2.83 -9.35 5.26
N VAL A 62 1.98 -8.41 4.85
CA VAL A 62 2.11 -7.74 3.54
C VAL A 62 3.43 -6.97 3.41
N LEU A 63 3.91 -6.38 4.50
CA LEU A 63 5.19 -5.70 4.51
C LEU A 63 6.35 -6.68 4.36
N HIS A 64 6.29 -7.81 5.07
CA HIS A 64 7.35 -8.81 5.07
C HIS A 64 7.45 -9.58 3.75
N ASN A 65 6.32 -10.00 3.20
CA ASN A 65 6.29 -10.89 2.04
C ASN A 65 6.42 -10.13 0.72
N ASP A 66 5.84 -8.93 0.63
CA ASP A 66 5.70 -8.24 -0.65
C ASP A 66 6.46 -6.91 -0.68
N VAL A 67 6.25 -6.05 0.33
CA VAL A 67 6.70 -4.66 0.26
C VAL A 67 8.21 -4.55 0.47
N LEU A 68 8.75 -5.09 1.57
CA LEU A 68 10.19 -5.03 1.87
C LEU A 68 11.04 -5.70 0.80
N PRO A 69 10.74 -6.94 0.34
CA PRO A 69 11.50 -7.58 -0.73
C PRO A 69 11.48 -6.76 -2.02
N PHE A 70 10.35 -6.18 -2.39
CA PHE A 70 10.23 -5.34 -3.57
C PHE A 70 11.17 -4.13 -3.51
N TYR A 71 11.14 -3.33 -2.44
CA TYR A 71 12.02 -2.16 -2.31
C TYR A 71 13.50 -2.56 -2.22
N HIS A 72 13.80 -3.68 -1.56
CA HIS A 72 15.17 -4.21 -1.47
C HIS A 72 15.72 -4.60 -2.85
N GLU A 73 14.91 -5.20 -3.73
CA GLU A 73 15.27 -5.54 -5.11
C GLU A 73 15.72 -4.31 -5.91
N TYR A 74 15.08 -3.16 -5.69
CA TYR A 74 15.44 -1.89 -6.33
C TYR A 74 16.54 -1.10 -5.58
N GLY A 75 17.13 -1.67 -4.53
CA GLY A 75 18.14 -0.98 -3.70
C GLY A 75 17.58 0.20 -2.91
N LEU A 76 16.28 0.23 -2.68
CA LEU A 76 15.57 1.30 -1.99
C LEU A 76 15.23 0.91 -0.55
N LYS A 77 15.23 1.89 0.36
CA LYS A 77 14.80 1.71 1.75
C LYS A 77 13.47 2.39 2.00
N ILE A 78 12.60 1.73 2.76
CA ILE A 78 11.39 2.33 3.28
C ILE A 78 11.77 3.16 4.51
N GLN A 79 11.38 4.44 4.50
CA GLN A 79 11.70 5.35 5.60
C GLN A 79 10.57 5.41 6.62
N ALA A 80 9.32 5.55 6.15
CA ALA A 80 8.18 5.68 7.04
C ALA A 80 6.92 5.02 6.47
N ILE A 81 6.05 4.57 7.37
CA ILE A 81 4.71 4.08 7.03
C ILE A 81 3.68 4.90 7.82
N LEU A 82 2.69 5.43 7.09
CA LEU A 82 1.54 6.14 7.64
C LEU A 82 0.34 5.20 7.74
N THR A 83 -0.22 5.06 8.93
CA THR A 83 -1.46 4.32 9.17
C THR A 83 -2.50 5.21 9.86
N ASP A 84 -3.73 4.73 9.94
CA ASP A 84 -4.68 5.25 10.91
C ASP A 84 -4.34 4.77 12.35
N ASN A 85 -5.26 5.02 13.31
CA ASN A 85 -5.11 4.58 14.69
C ASN A 85 -5.83 3.24 14.94
N GLY A 86 -5.95 2.37 13.94
CA GLY A 86 -6.52 1.05 14.05
C GLY A 86 -5.77 0.18 15.08
N ARG A 87 -6.49 -0.73 15.75
CA ARG A 87 -5.90 -1.63 16.75
C ARG A 87 -4.91 -2.63 16.14
N GLU A 88 -4.98 -2.86 14.84
CA GLU A 88 -4.03 -3.65 14.07
C GLU A 88 -2.68 -2.97 13.91
N TYR A 89 -2.61 -1.64 14.00
CA TYR A 89 -1.40 -0.84 13.79
C TYR A 89 -0.81 -0.30 15.08
N CYS A 90 -1.63 -0.08 16.09
CA CYS A 90 -1.18 0.50 17.35
C CYS A 90 -1.95 -0.04 18.55
N GLY A 91 -1.28 -0.12 19.69
CA GLY A 91 -1.86 -0.66 20.90
C GLY A 91 -1.07 -0.28 22.16
N ARG A 92 -1.00 -1.23 23.07
CA ARG A 92 -0.20 -1.11 24.30
C ARG A 92 1.28 -1.37 23.98
N GLN A 93 2.13 -1.18 25.00
CA GLN A 93 3.54 -1.57 24.95
C GLN A 93 3.71 -2.98 24.37
N ASP A 94 4.74 -3.19 23.54
CA ASP A 94 5.02 -4.46 22.83
C ASP A 94 3.99 -4.82 21.74
N HIS A 95 3.41 -3.82 21.07
CA HIS A 95 2.51 -4.08 19.94
C HIS A 95 3.27 -4.67 18.75
N ALA A 96 2.85 -5.86 18.30
CA ALA A 96 3.60 -6.67 17.32
C ALA A 96 3.91 -5.93 16.01
N TYR A 97 2.98 -5.10 15.51
CA TYR A 97 3.20 -4.31 14.29
C TYR A 97 4.25 -3.20 14.52
N GLU A 98 4.17 -2.48 15.65
CA GLU A 98 5.13 -1.42 15.99
C GLU A 98 6.53 -1.99 16.18
N MET A 99 6.65 -3.13 16.90
CA MET A 99 7.93 -3.86 17.03
C MET A 99 8.48 -4.32 15.67
N TYR A 100 7.62 -4.78 14.78
CA TYR A 100 8.05 -5.18 13.43
C TYR A 100 8.63 -4.01 12.64
N LEU A 101 8.02 -2.83 12.69
CA LEU A 101 8.55 -1.63 12.03
C LEU A 101 9.88 -1.18 12.65
N GLU A 102 9.98 -1.18 13.98
CA GLU A 102 11.21 -0.82 14.70
C GLU A 102 12.38 -1.75 14.33
N LEU A 103 12.14 -3.07 14.27
CA LEU A 103 13.15 -4.06 13.85
C LEU A 103 13.64 -3.87 12.41
N ASN A 104 12.87 -3.20 11.57
CA ASN A 104 13.22 -2.91 10.18
C ASN A 104 13.65 -1.45 9.95
N ASP A 105 13.90 -0.69 11.02
CA ASP A 105 14.28 0.75 10.97
C ASP A 105 13.25 1.61 10.21
N ILE A 106 11.95 1.30 10.33
CA ILE A 106 10.86 2.01 9.66
C ILE A 106 10.12 2.90 10.66
N GLU A 107 10.04 4.19 10.39
CA GLU A 107 9.29 5.14 11.21
C GLU A 107 7.78 4.88 11.10
N HIS A 108 7.09 4.70 12.22
CA HIS A 108 5.63 4.62 12.25
C HIS A 108 5.02 6.00 12.42
N ARG A 109 4.32 6.49 11.41
CA ARG A 109 3.52 7.72 11.44
C ARG A 109 2.04 7.38 11.55
N ARG A 110 1.30 8.16 12.35
CA ARG A 110 -0.14 7.97 12.53
C ARG A 110 -0.91 9.21 12.10
N THR A 111 -2.08 8.99 11.50
CA THR A 111 -2.98 10.09 11.17
C THR A 111 -3.48 10.76 12.45
N ARG A 112 -3.68 12.08 12.42
CA ARG A 112 -4.31 12.80 13.54
C ARG A 112 -5.77 12.41 13.65
N VAL A 113 -6.26 12.18 14.86
CA VAL A 113 -7.68 11.95 15.15
C VAL A 113 -8.50 13.11 14.59
N ALA A 114 -9.60 12.81 13.91
CA ALA A 114 -10.50 13.76 13.28
C ALA A 114 -9.94 14.58 12.08
N THR A 115 -8.85 14.12 11.43
CA THR A 115 -8.38 14.73 10.19
C THR A 115 -8.47 13.70 9.04
N PRO A 116 -9.62 13.56 8.36
CA PRO A 116 -9.90 12.48 7.40
C PRO A 116 -8.96 12.46 6.18
N ARG A 117 -8.25 13.56 5.89
CA ARG A 117 -7.50 13.74 4.65
C ARG A 117 -6.05 13.26 4.66
N THR A 118 -5.58 12.69 5.76
CA THR A 118 -4.16 12.32 5.89
C THR A 118 -3.80 10.98 5.24
N ASN A 119 -4.75 10.08 4.97
CA ASN A 119 -4.51 8.79 4.31
C ASN A 119 -5.13 8.70 2.89
N GLY A 120 -5.19 9.84 2.19
CA GLY A 120 -5.85 9.95 0.88
C GLY A 120 -5.29 9.05 -0.23
N PHE A 121 -4.03 8.60 -0.12
CA PHE A 121 -3.45 7.64 -1.07
C PHE A 121 -4.05 6.25 -0.90
N ALA A 122 -4.09 5.74 0.33
CA ALA A 122 -4.69 4.44 0.61
C ALA A 122 -6.20 4.44 0.34
N GLU A 123 -6.92 5.51 0.75
CA GLU A 123 -8.37 5.64 0.47
C GLU A 123 -8.67 5.63 -1.03
N ARG A 124 -7.88 6.34 -1.83
CA ARG A 124 -8.03 6.37 -3.29
C ARG A 124 -7.75 5.00 -3.90
N PHE A 125 -6.69 4.32 -3.45
CA PHE A 125 -6.37 2.97 -3.90
C PHE A 125 -7.48 1.98 -3.50
N ASN A 126 -7.96 2.02 -2.26
CA ASN A 126 -9.05 1.17 -1.78
C ASN A 126 -10.32 1.33 -2.63
N ARG A 127 -10.65 2.57 -3.02
CA ARG A 127 -11.76 2.83 -3.95
C ARG A 127 -11.49 2.23 -5.33
N THR A 128 -10.29 2.41 -5.87
CA THR A 128 -9.91 1.89 -7.19
C THR A 128 -9.99 0.37 -7.23
N VAL A 129 -9.39 -0.34 -6.27
CA VAL A 129 -9.42 -1.80 -6.23
C VAL A 129 -10.83 -2.34 -5.99
N LEU A 130 -11.64 -1.63 -5.21
CA LEU A 130 -13.03 -1.99 -4.99
C LEU A 130 -13.85 -1.88 -6.30
N ASP A 131 -13.69 -0.79 -7.03
CA ASP A 131 -14.47 -0.51 -8.24
C ASP A 131 -13.98 -1.30 -9.46
N GLU A 132 -12.66 -1.41 -9.65
CA GLU A 132 -12.07 -1.99 -10.85
C GLU A 132 -11.75 -3.50 -10.72
N PHE A 133 -11.73 -4.05 -9.50
CA PHE A 133 -11.45 -5.45 -9.26
C PHE A 133 -12.57 -6.15 -8.50
N PHE A 134 -12.79 -5.86 -7.21
CA PHE A 134 -13.69 -6.67 -6.37
C PHE A 134 -15.14 -6.66 -6.86
N ARG A 135 -15.69 -5.49 -7.23
CA ARG A 135 -17.07 -5.39 -7.73
C ARG A 135 -17.29 -6.13 -9.04
N ILE A 136 -16.29 -6.23 -9.88
CA ILE A 136 -16.32 -6.96 -11.14
C ILE A 136 -16.21 -8.47 -10.84
N LYS A 137 -15.14 -8.86 -10.16
CA LYS A 137 -14.85 -10.27 -9.88
C LYS A 137 -15.94 -10.98 -9.08
N PHE A 138 -16.56 -10.33 -8.10
CA PHE A 138 -17.66 -10.92 -7.32
C PHE A 138 -18.96 -11.09 -8.11
N ARG A 139 -19.10 -10.49 -9.29
CA ARG A 139 -20.22 -10.72 -10.20
C ARG A 139 -19.93 -11.84 -11.21
N GLU A 140 -18.66 -12.05 -11.53
CA GLU A 140 -18.23 -12.96 -12.59
C GLU A 140 -17.77 -14.31 -12.02
N THR A 141 -17.20 -14.34 -10.82
CA THR A 141 -16.53 -15.50 -10.24
C THR A 141 -17.08 -15.83 -8.85
N PHE A 142 -17.39 -17.11 -8.64
CA PHE A 142 -17.68 -17.63 -7.32
C PHE A 142 -16.39 -18.19 -6.70
N TYR A 143 -15.90 -17.53 -5.66
CA TYR A 143 -14.67 -17.95 -4.97
C TYR A 143 -14.99 -18.93 -3.83
N GLU A 144 -14.36 -20.08 -3.85
CA GLU A 144 -14.47 -21.09 -2.81
C GLU A 144 -13.36 -20.97 -1.75
N SER A 145 -12.30 -20.22 -2.04
CA SER A 145 -11.17 -20.03 -1.14
C SER A 145 -10.63 -18.60 -1.19
N LEU A 146 -9.98 -18.19 -0.09
CA LEU A 146 -9.28 -16.91 -0.02
C LEU A 146 -8.08 -16.87 -0.97
N GLU A 147 -7.40 -18.01 -1.13
CA GLU A 147 -6.23 -18.16 -2.00
C GLU A 147 -6.58 -17.90 -3.48
N ALA A 148 -7.70 -18.45 -3.96
CA ALA A 148 -8.14 -18.18 -5.32
C ALA A 148 -8.42 -16.69 -5.57
N LEU A 149 -9.07 -16.01 -4.61
CA LEU A 149 -9.29 -14.57 -4.68
C LEU A 149 -7.97 -13.78 -4.61
N GLN A 150 -7.01 -14.22 -3.77
CA GLN A 150 -5.69 -13.59 -3.67
C GLN A 150 -4.90 -13.71 -4.98
N ASN A 151 -4.95 -14.85 -5.66
CA ASN A 151 -4.27 -15.04 -6.95
C ASN A 151 -4.81 -14.07 -8.01
N ASP A 152 -6.13 -13.94 -8.13
CA ASP A 152 -6.74 -12.96 -9.03
C ASP A 152 -6.40 -11.52 -8.64
N LEU A 153 -6.33 -11.21 -7.34
CA LEU A 153 -5.88 -9.90 -6.86
C LEU A 153 -4.43 -9.63 -7.23
N ASN A 154 -3.55 -10.63 -7.14
CA ASN A 154 -2.14 -10.49 -7.51
C ASN A 154 -2.00 -10.17 -9.01
N GLU A 155 -2.78 -10.84 -9.89
CA GLU A 155 -2.81 -10.52 -11.32
C GLU A 155 -3.29 -9.09 -11.57
N TRP A 156 -4.34 -8.65 -10.86
CA TRP A 156 -4.83 -7.29 -10.97
C TRP A 156 -3.82 -6.26 -10.44
N LEU A 157 -3.09 -6.54 -9.35
CA LEU A 157 -2.02 -5.68 -8.84
C LEU A 157 -0.85 -5.57 -9.82
N GLN A 158 -0.52 -6.64 -10.56
CA GLN A 158 0.44 -6.58 -11.66
C GLN A 158 -0.05 -5.62 -12.74
N TYR A 159 -1.29 -5.77 -13.21
CA TYR A 159 -1.89 -4.82 -14.15
C TYR A 159 -1.87 -3.39 -13.60
N TYR A 160 -2.27 -3.17 -12.34
CA TYR A 160 -2.30 -1.85 -11.70
C TYR A 160 -0.92 -1.17 -11.68
N ASN A 161 0.12 -1.89 -11.33
CA ASN A 161 1.47 -1.35 -11.20
C ASN A 161 2.22 -1.23 -12.54
N TYR A 162 2.03 -2.18 -13.46
CA TYR A 162 2.85 -2.31 -14.65
C TYR A 162 2.17 -1.87 -15.96
N GLU A 163 0.85 -1.81 -15.99
CA GLU A 163 0.11 -1.55 -17.24
C GLU A 163 -0.85 -0.38 -17.15
N ARG A 164 -1.50 -0.17 -15.99
CA ARG A 164 -2.53 0.84 -15.80
C ARG A 164 -1.92 2.26 -15.71
N PRO A 165 -2.29 3.21 -16.61
CA PRO A 165 -1.86 4.60 -16.51
C PRO A 165 -2.49 5.31 -15.31
N HIS A 166 -1.72 6.15 -14.63
CA HIS A 166 -2.17 6.92 -13.48
C HIS A 166 -2.13 8.42 -13.75
N GLN A 167 -3.26 9.12 -13.51
CA GLN A 167 -3.37 10.57 -13.71
C GLN A 167 -2.88 11.39 -12.50
N GLY A 168 -2.31 10.74 -11.47
CA GLY A 168 -1.72 11.42 -10.33
C GLY A 168 -0.60 12.39 -10.76
N TYR A 169 -0.41 13.44 -9.96
CA TYR A 169 0.45 14.57 -10.32
C TYR A 169 1.90 14.16 -10.70
N ARG A 170 2.44 13.10 -10.09
CA ARG A 170 3.79 12.62 -10.42
C ARG A 170 3.81 11.67 -11.63
N ASN A 171 2.79 10.84 -11.73
CA ASN A 171 2.70 9.88 -12.83
C ASN A 171 2.31 10.54 -14.16
N MET A 172 1.39 11.52 -14.13
CA MET A 172 0.96 12.27 -15.31
C MET A 172 0.69 11.39 -16.54
N GLY A 173 -0.06 10.30 -16.36
CA GLY A 173 -0.37 9.33 -17.39
C GLY A 173 0.60 8.15 -17.50
N LYS A 174 1.71 8.13 -16.75
CA LYS A 174 2.63 7.00 -16.67
C LYS A 174 2.09 5.91 -15.74
N ARG A 175 2.65 4.72 -15.88
CA ARG A 175 2.43 3.61 -14.97
C ARG A 175 3.25 3.80 -13.67
N PRO A 176 2.82 3.32 -12.52
CA PRO A 176 3.58 3.40 -11.28
C PRO A 176 5.03 2.88 -11.42
N MET A 177 5.20 1.75 -12.11
CA MET A 177 6.52 1.16 -12.35
C MET A 177 7.42 1.99 -13.25
N ASP A 178 6.88 2.75 -14.21
CA ASP A 178 7.69 3.65 -15.03
C ASP A 178 8.26 4.79 -14.17
N THR A 179 7.44 5.36 -13.30
CA THR A 179 7.85 6.42 -12.36
C THR A 179 8.94 5.93 -11.40
N LEU A 180 8.83 4.68 -10.89
CA LEU A 180 9.88 4.07 -10.06
C LEU A 180 11.19 3.89 -10.84
N LYS A 181 11.13 3.30 -12.04
CA LYS A 181 12.30 3.03 -12.87
C LYS A 181 13.02 4.30 -13.31
N GLU A 182 12.29 5.36 -13.64
CA GLU A 182 12.86 6.68 -13.93
C GLU A 182 13.66 7.23 -12.74
N TYR A 183 13.12 7.11 -11.53
CA TYR A 183 13.83 7.50 -10.32
C TYR A 183 15.12 6.68 -10.13
N CYS A 184 15.04 5.36 -10.22
CA CYS A 184 16.22 4.49 -10.06
C CYS A 184 17.31 4.79 -11.10
N SER A 185 16.91 5.05 -12.35
CA SER A 185 17.84 5.41 -13.43
C SER A 185 18.52 6.76 -13.18
N SER A 186 17.79 7.74 -12.61
CA SER A 186 18.34 9.05 -12.31
C SER A 186 19.47 8.99 -11.25
N ILE A 187 19.32 8.15 -10.23
CA ILE A 187 20.35 7.97 -9.20
C ILE A 187 21.61 7.29 -9.78
N GLN A 188 21.43 6.27 -10.63
CA GLN A 188 22.57 5.57 -11.23
C GLN A 188 23.42 6.47 -12.13
N ASN A 189 22.82 7.47 -12.77
CA ASN A 189 23.55 8.43 -13.61
C ASN A 189 24.36 9.43 -12.76
N VAL A 190 23.85 9.86 -11.62
CA VAL A 190 24.57 10.76 -10.69
C VAL A 190 25.84 10.09 -10.16
N HIS A 191 25.81 8.79 -9.83
CA HIS A 191 26.99 8.05 -9.34
C HIS A 191 28.02 7.66 -10.42
N LYS A 192 27.78 7.96 -11.70
CA LYS A 192 28.74 7.73 -12.78
C LYS A 192 29.50 8.99 -13.18
N GLU A 193 29.09 10.15 -12.70
CA GLU A 193 29.71 11.45 -12.99
C GLU A 193 30.68 11.92 -11.87
N ASP A 194 30.73 11.19 -10.74
CA ASP A 194 31.71 11.34 -9.65
C ASP A 194 32.83 10.27 -9.78
#